data_b4595450392be6c144a8f2d596451c7f
#
_entry.id   b4595450392be6c144a8f2d596451c7f
#
_cell.length_a   1.000
_cell.length_b   1.000
_cell.length_c   1.000
_cell.angle_alpha   90.00
_cell.angle_beta   90.00
_cell.angle_gamma   90.00
#
_symmetry.space_group_name_H-M   'P 1'
#
loop_
_entity.id
_entity.type
_entity.pdbx_description
1 polymer ?
#
loop_
_entity_poly.entity_id
_entity_poly.type
_entity_poly.pdbx_seq_one_letter_code
_entity_poly.pdbx_strand_id
1 'polypeptide(L)'
;STLIATLFPYTTLFRSGASKLFYEIEMPLVPVLAYMEKNGVRIDTNALKETSQHFTLRMNQIEQEIYELAGTEFNVSSPKQVGEILFDRLKIVDKAKKTKTGQYVTSEDTLEGLRHKHEIVGKILDYRGLKKLLSTYIDALPLLINPRTGRIHTSFNQTVTATGRLSSSNPNLQNIPIRNEDGKEIRKAFIPEEGCEFFSADYSQIELRIMAHLSGDQNMIEAFREGNDIHAATAAKVYKIDINEVSREQRSKAKTANFGIIYGISVFGLAERMNVPRSEAKELIDGYFQTYPQIKEYMEKSIERARINGYIETIFGRKRYLPDINSHNAVVRGYAERNAINAPIQGSAADIIKVAMIRIFHRFQAENIQSKMILQVHDELNFSVLKEEKEMVQSIVIEEMEKAYSMQVPLSADCGWGNNWLEAH
;
A
#
# COMPACT_ATOMS: atom_id res chain seq x y z
N SER A 1 12.36 -43.64 2.71
CA SER A 1 12.31 -42.35 1.95
C SER A 1 11.24 -41.40 2.48
N THR A 2 10.14 -41.91 3.04
CA THR A 2 9.02 -41.09 3.59
C THR A 2 9.41 -40.36 4.87
N LEU A 3 10.28 -40.91 5.69
CA LEU A 3 10.77 -40.27 6.94
C LEU A 3 11.65 -39.04 6.65
N ILE A 4 12.44 -39.05 5.57
CA ILE A 4 13.31 -37.93 5.19
C ILE A 4 12.50 -36.78 4.64
N ALA A 5 11.42 -37.05 3.88
CA ALA A 5 10.52 -36.02 3.35
C ALA A 5 9.72 -35.29 4.44
N THR A 6 9.42 -35.99 5.54
CA THR A 6 8.67 -35.42 6.68
C THR A 6 9.60 -34.62 7.65
N LEU A 7 10.88 -34.99 7.76
CA LEU A 7 11.86 -34.29 8.61
C LEU A 7 12.46 -33.04 7.95
N PHE A 8 12.50 -32.98 6.63
CA PHE A 8 13.14 -31.89 5.91
C PHE A 8 12.46 -30.52 6.12
N PRO A 9 11.14 -30.38 6.05
CA PRO A 9 10.47 -29.12 6.38
C PRO A 9 10.67 -28.69 7.84
N TYR A 10 10.58 -29.64 8.79
CA TYR A 10 10.74 -29.37 10.22
C TYR A 10 12.16 -28.90 10.57
N THR A 11 13.19 -29.57 10.06
CA THR A 11 14.59 -29.18 10.28
C THR A 11 14.92 -27.84 9.62
N THR A 12 14.33 -27.52 8.49
CA THR A 12 14.51 -26.23 7.82
C THR A 12 13.87 -25.10 8.63
N LEU A 13 12.65 -25.28 9.13
CA LEU A 13 11.97 -24.33 10.02
C LEU A 13 12.76 -24.07 11.29
N PHE A 14 13.24 -25.14 11.94
CA PHE A 14 14.03 -25.04 13.15
C PHE A 14 15.38 -24.33 12.91
N ARG A 15 16.10 -24.71 11.86
CA ARG A 15 17.40 -24.10 11.52
C ARG A 15 17.28 -22.65 11.05
N SER A 16 16.17 -22.27 10.42
CA SER A 16 15.92 -20.89 9.98
C SER A 16 15.54 -19.96 11.13
N GLY A 17 15.18 -20.49 12.32
CA GLY A 17 14.63 -19.71 13.43
C GLY A 17 13.20 -19.22 13.19
N ALA A 18 12.52 -19.73 12.16
CA ALA A 18 11.16 -19.29 11.79
C ALA A 18 10.02 -20.07 12.49
N SER A 19 10.35 -21.03 13.36
CA SER A 19 9.35 -21.90 14.02
C SER A 19 8.30 -21.09 14.79
N LYS A 20 8.72 -20.10 15.58
CA LYS A 20 7.81 -19.24 16.34
C LYS A 20 6.84 -18.51 15.41
N LEU A 21 7.36 -17.84 14.39
CA LEU A 21 6.56 -17.14 13.38
C LEU A 21 5.55 -18.08 12.69
N PHE A 22 6.00 -19.28 12.32
CA PHE A 22 5.18 -20.26 11.64
C PHE A 22 4.02 -20.75 12.51
N TYR A 23 4.29 -21.16 13.75
CA TYR A 23 3.29 -21.74 14.64
C TYR A 23 2.42 -20.70 15.35
N GLU A 24 2.93 -19.49 15.60
CA GLU A 24 2.19 -18.46 16.35
C GLU A 24 1.45 -17.47 15.43
N ILE A 25 1.84 -17.32 14.16
CA ILE A 25 1.24 -16.36 13.22
C ILE A 25 0.74 -17.05 11.96
N GLU A 26 1.62 -17.70 11.18
CA GLU A 26 1.23 -18.15 9.83
C GLU A 26 0.21 -19.29 9.86
N MET A 27 0.38 -20.29 10.72
CA MET A 27 -0.58 -21.40 10.85
C MET A 27 -1.91 -21.00 11.48
N PRO A 28 -1.95 -20.19 12.56
CA PRO A 28 -3.21 -19.70 13.12
C PRO A 28 -3.98 -18.77 12.17
N LEU A 29 -3.30 -18.11 11.22
CA LEU A 29 -3.94 -17.26 10.22
C LEU A 29 -4.70 -18.06 9.16
N VAL A 30 -4.30 -19.30 8.86
CA VAL A 30 -4.93 -20.13 7.82
C VAL A 30 -6.46 -20.24 7.98
N PRO A 31 -7.01 -20.62 9.16
CA PRO A 31 -8.47 -20.68 9.32
C PRO A 31 -9.15 -19.31 9.20
N VAL A 32 -8.48 -18.20 9.56
CA VAL A 32 -9.01 -16.84 9.38
C VAL A 32 -9.17 -16.53 7.90
N LEU A 33 -8.13 -16.78 7.10
CA LEU A 33 -8.17 -16.54 5.66
C LEU A 33 -9.19 -17.45 4.96
N ALA A 34 -9.24 -18.72 5.32
CA ALA A 34 -10.25 -19.66 4.80
C ALA A 34 -11.68 -19.19 5.11
N TYR A 35 -11.92 -18.63 6.31
CA TYR A 35 -13.20 -18.06 6.67
C TYR A 35 -13.53 -16.82 5.82
N MET A 36 -12.58 -15.89 5.63
CA MET A 36 -12.76 -14.71 4.79
C MET A 36 -13.03 -15.08 3.33
N GLU A 37 -12.24 -15.99 2.76
CA GLU A 37 -12.41 -16.48 1.39
C GLU A 37 -13.76 -17.18 1.19
N LYS A 38 -14.20 -17.99 2.16
CA LYS A 38 -15.51 -18.68 2.12
C LYS A 38 -16.67 -17.67 2.14
N ASN A 39 -16.58 -16.63 2.99
CA ASN A 39 -17.62 -15.62 3.09
C ASN A 39 -17.68 -14.73 1.85
N GLY A 40 -16.52 -14.33 1.32
CA GLY A 40 -16.43 -13.43 0.18
C GLY A 40 -17.01 -12.05 0.46
N VAL A 41 -17.14 -11.25 -0.60
CA VAL A 41 -17.61 -9.86 -0.53
C VAL A 41 -18.76 -9.65 -1.51
N ARG A 42 -19.79 -8.91 -1.10
CA ARG A 42 -20.87 -8.46 -1.97
C ARG A 42 -20.48 -7.22 -2.75
N ILE A 43 -20.93 -7.17 -3.99
CA ILE A 43 -20.82 -5.97 -4.81
C ILE A 43 -22.18 -5.57 -5.38
N ASP A 44 -22.38 -4.27 -5.51
CA ASP A 44 -23.52 -3.69 -6.22
C ASP A 44 -23.22 -3.65 -7.72
N THR A 45 -23.79 -4.59 -8.46
CA THR A 45 -23.62 -4.69 -9.91
C THR A 45 -24.31 -3.55 -10.67
N ASN A 46 -25.35 -2.94 -10.10
CA ASN A 46 -26.04 -1.82 -10.74
C ASN A 46 -25.16 -0.57 -10.64
N ALA A 47 -24.58 -0.30 -9.47
CA ALA A 47 -23.63 0.79 -9.29
C ALA A 47 -22.42 0.64 -10.24
N LEU A 48 -21.85 -0.57 -10.38
CA LEU A 48 -20.75 -0.79 -11.35
C LEU A 48 -21.20 -0.59 -12.80
N LYS A 49 -22.40 -0.99 -13.17
CA LYS A 49 -22.94 -0.78 -14.52
C LYS A 49 -23.11 0.71 -14.84
N GLU A 50 -23.64 1.50 -13.90
CA GLU A 50 -23.75 2.95 -14.04
C GLU A 50 -22.38 3.61 -14.17
N THR A 51 -21.43 3.21 -13.33
CA THR A 51 -20.04 3.68 -13.40
C THR A 51 -19.38 3.29 -14.73
N SER A 52 -19.61 2.07 -15.25
CA SER A 52 -19.12 1.63 -16.56
C SER A 52 -19.62 2.51 -17.69
N GLN A 53 -20.93 2.81 -17.70
CA GLN A 53 -21.51 3.70 -18.71
C GLN A 53 -20.91 5.11 -18.64
N HIS A 54 -20.82 5.68 -17.46
CA HIS A 54 -20.24 7.02 -17.27
C HIS A 54 -18.76 7.08 -17.70
N PHE A 55 -17.95 6.10 -17.28
CA PHE A 55 -16.54 6.07 -17.65
C PHE A 55 -16.32 5.81 -19.13
N THR A 56 -17.15 4.99 -19.76
CA THR A 56 -17.09 4.75 -21.21
C THR A 56 -17.39 6.02 -22.00
N LEU A 57 -18.42 6.77 -21.62
CA LEU A 57 -18.73 8.06 -22.26
C LEU A 57 -17.58 9.05 -22.11
N ARG A 58 -17.04 9.20 -20.91
CA ARG A 58 -15.90 10.08 -20.63
C ARG A 58 -14.63 9.63 -21.38
N MET A 59 -14.37 8.35 -21.45
CA MET A 59 -13.23 7.78 -22.17
C MET A 59 -13.32 8.06 -23.68
N ASN A 60 -14.53 7.90 -24.28
CA ASN A 60 -14.77 8.20 -25.70
C ASN A 60 -14.57 9.68 -25.99
N GLN A 61 -15.03 10.57 -25.09
CA GLN A 61 -14.80 12.01 -25.24
C GLN A 61 -13.30 12.35 -25.21
N ILE A 62 -12.56 11.80 -24.24
CA ILE A 62 -11.11 12.01 -24.15
C ILE A 62 -10.39 11.46 -25.40
N GLU A 63 -10.84 10.34 -25.95
CA GLU A 63 -10.28 9.77 -27.17
C GLU A 63 -10.45 10.71 -28.38
N GLN A 64 -11.60 11.37 -28.53
CA GLN A 64 -11.83 12.39 -29.57
C GLN A 64 -10.91 13.60 -29.36
N GLU A 65 -10.79 14.11 -28.15
CA GLU A 65 -9.87 15.19 -27.81
C GLU A 65 -8.41 14.83 -28.16
N ILE A 66 -8.01 13.58 -27.90
CA ILE A 66 -6.67 13.07 -28.28
C ILE A 66 -6.51 13.08 -29.81
N TYR A 67 -7.52 12.66 -30.58
CA TYR A 67 -7.45 12.64 -32.03
C TYR A 67 -7.37 14.07 -32.64
N GLU A 68 -8.11 15.00 -32.06
CA GLU A 68 -8.03 16.42 -32.44
C GLU A 68 -6.61 16.97 -32.20
N LEU A 69 -6.04 16.75 -31.01
CA LEU A 69 -4.69 17.19 -30.68
C LEU A 69 -3.60 16.50 -31.51
N ALA A 70 -3.80 15.23 -31.87
CA ALA A 70 -2.88 14.49 -32.73
C ALA A 70 -3.02 14.85 -34.23
N GLY A 71 -4.17 15.38 -34.63
CA GLY A 71 -4.55 15.60 -36.03
C GLY A 71 -4.73 14.30 -36.83
N THR A 72 -5.00 13.19 -36.17
CA THR A 72 -5.28 11.87 -36.75
C THR A 72 -5.83 10.90 -35.73
N GLU A 73 -6.62 9.95 -36.18
CA GLU A 73 -7.04 8.80 -35.37
C GLU A 73 -5.91 7.77 -35.26
N PHE A 74 -5.79 7.15 -34.10
CA PHE A 74 -4.84 6.06 -33.83
C PHE A 74 -5.26 5.26 -32.59
N ASN A 75 -4.69 4.08 -32.36
CA ASN A 75 -4.97 3.30 -31.17
C ASN A 75 -4.22 3.85 -29.95
N VAL A 76 -4.92 4.62 -29.11
CA VAL A 76 -4.41 5.22 -27.85
C VAL A 76 -3.90 4.17 -26.84
N SER A 77 -4.39 2.93 -26.96
CA SER A 77 -3.91 1.81 -26.12
C SER A 77 -2.63 1.17 -26.64
N SER A 78 -2.18 1.50 -27.86
CA SER A 78 -0.95 0.96 -28.44
C SER A 78 0.26 1.79 -28.03
N PRO A 79 1.20 1.26 -27.22
CA PRO A 79 2.43 1.98 -26.87
C PRO A 79 3.23 2.44 -28.08
N LYS A 80 3.22 1.64 -29.15
CA LYS A 80 3.91 1.95 -30.40
C LYS A 80 3.31 3.17 -31.06
N GLN A 81 1.99 3.19 -31.31
CA GLN A 81 1.32 4.30 -31.99
C GLN A 81 1.37 5.57 -31.15
N VAL A 82 1.18 5.48 -29.83
CA VAL A 82 1.37 6.62 -28.93
C VAL A 82 2.77 7.20 -29.05
N GLY A 83 3.80 6.35 -29.09
CA GLY A 83 5.18 6.80 -29.27
C GLY A 83 5.41 7.52 -30.60
N GLU A 84 4.89 6.98 -31.70
CA GLU A 84 4.96 7.57 -33.04
C GLU A 84 4.26 8.95 -33.09
N ILE A 85 3.09 9.06 -32.49
CA ILE A 85 2.36 10.34 -32.40
C ILE A 85 3.13 11.37 -31.56
N LEU A 86 3.54 11.01 -30.35
CA LEU A 86 4.17 11.96 -29.44
C LEU A 86 5.58 12.40 -29.90
N PHE A 87 6.38 11.49 -30.44
CA PHE A 87 7.80 11.73 -30.65
C PHE A 87 8.18 11.92 -32.13
N ASP A 88 7.49 11.28 -33.07
CA ASP A 88 7.79 11.46 -34.51
C ASP A 88 6.91 12.57 -35.12
N ARG A 89 5.60 12.60 -34.81
CA ARG A 89 4.68 13.56 -35.38
C ARG A 89 4.66 14.89 -34.63
N LEU A 90 4.35 14.88 -33.33
CA LEU A 90 4.24 16.09 -32.50
C LEU A 90 5.59 16.59 -31.98
N LYS A 91 6.60 15.73 -31.96
CA LYS A 91 7.97 16.05 -31.54
C LYS A 91 8.04 16.79 -30.19
N ILE A 92 7.26 16.32 -29.21
CA ILE A 92 7.12 16.97 -27.89
C ILE A 92 8.43 17.05 -27.10
N VAL A 93 9.44 16.24 -27.47
CA VAL A 93 10.81 16.26 -26.94
C VAL A 93 11.82 15.93 -28.07
N ASP A 94 13.03 16.51 -28.00
CA ASP A 94 14.08 16.28 -29.01
C ASP A 94 14.68 14.87 -28.93
N LYS A 95 14.78 14.29 -27.74
CA LYS A 95 15.34 12.96 -27.48
C LYS A 95 14.44 12.13 -26.58
N ALA A 96 13.60 11.31 -27.19
CA ALA A 96 12.76 10.37 -26.47
C ALA A 96 13.50 9.10 -26.11
N LYS A 97 13.23 8.55 -24.92
CA LYS A 97 13.76 7.26 -24.50
C LYS A 97 13.22 6.13 -25.38
N LYS A 98 14.11 5.20 -25.77
CA LYS A 98 13.73 3.99 -26.51
C LYS A 98 14.11 2.74 -25.70
N THR A 99 13.34 1.68 -25.90
CA THR A 99 13.63 0.34 -25.39
C THR A 99 14.86 -0.26 -26.12
N LYS A 100 15.36 -1.38 -25.63
CA LYS A 100 16.41 -2.15 -26.31
C LYS A 100 16.01 -2.58 -27.74
N THR A 101 14.72 -2.71 -28.00
CA THR A 101 14.17 -3.06 -29.32
C THR A 101 13.88 -1.86 -30.21
N GLY A 102 14.28 -0.65 -29.79
CA GLY A 102 14.12 0.59 -30.57
C GLY A 102 12.74 1.25 -30.47
N GLN A 103 11.78 0.68 -29.74
CA GLN A 103 10.45 1.26 -29.52
C GLN A 103 10.49 2.40 -28.49
N TYR A 104 9.71 3.44 -28.67
CA TYR A 104 9.57 4.52 -27.70
C TYR A 104 9.00 4.03 -26.38
N VAL A 105 9.55 4.52 -25.26
CA VAL A 105 9.06 4.23 -23.92
C VAL A 105 7.88 5.17 -23.63
N THR A 106 6.69 4.59 -23.45
CA THR A 106 5.46 5.33 -23.14
C THR A 106 4.83 4.80 -21.84
N SER A 107 5.67 4.37 -20.87
CA SER A 107 5.21 3.99 -19.54
C SER A 107 4.58 5.19 -18.81
N GLU A 108 3.73 4.91 -17.83
CA GLU A 108 3.05 5.92 -17.02
C GLU A 108 4.05 6.93 -16.43
N ASP A 109 5.12 6.45 -15.78
CA ASP A 109 6.19 7.30 -15.21
C ASP A 109 6.85 8.21 -16.26
N THR A 110 7.10 7.68 -17.47
CA THR A 110 7.71 8.45 -18.56
C THR A 110 6.77 9.54 -19.05
N LEU A 111 5.48 9.22 -19.25
CA LEU A 111 4.49 10.19 -19.72
C LEU A 111 4.17 11.21 -18.62
N GLU A 112 4.08 10.81 -17.36
CA GLU A 112 3.86 11.75 -16.26
C GLU A 112 4.95 12.83 -16.19
N GLY A 113 6.22 12.44 -16.38
CA GLY A 113 7.34 13.38 -16.49
C GLY A 113 7.23 14.34 -17.70
N LEU A 114 6.38 14.04 -18.68
CA LEU A 114 6.15 14.85 -19.88
C LEU A 114 4.79 15.56 -19.89
N ARG A 115 3.98 15.44 -18.85
CA ARG A 115 2.62 16.00 -18.76
C ARG A 115 2.58 17.51 -19.08
N HIS A 116 3.61 18.24 -18.66
CA HIS A 116 3.73 19.68 -18.89
C HIS A 116 4.19 20.07 -20.30
N LYS A 117 4.63 19.12 -21.13
CA LYS A 117 5.17 19.39 -22.47
C LYS A 117 4.09 19.60 -23.53
N HIS A 118 2.99 18.88 -23.43
CA HIS A 118 1.87 18.98 -24.36
C HIS A 118 0.60 18.42 -23.73
N GLU A 119 -0.54 19.08 -23.96
CA GLU A 119 -1.84 18.71 -23.39
C GLU A 119 -2.22 17.24 -23.68
N ILE A 120 -1.91 16.75 -24.88
CA ILE A 120 -2.20 15.36 -25.30
C ILE A 120 -1.64 14.31 -24.33
N VAL A 121 -0.53 14.60 -23.65
CA VAL A 121 0.10 13.65 -22.71
C VAL A 121 -0.80 13.42 -21.51
N GLY A 122 -1.37 14.48 -20.95
CA GLY A 122 -2.34 14.38 -19.85
C GLY A 122 -3.58 13.59 -20.28
N LYS A 123 -4.13 13.88 -21.47
CA LYS A 123 -5.30 13.17 -22.02
C LYS A 123 -5.02 11.67 -22.22
N ILE A 124 -3.84 11.30 -22.74
CA ILE A 124 -3.44 9.88 -22.90
C ILE A 124 -3.34 9.17 -21.55
N LEU A 125 -2.79 9.83 -20.53
CA LEU A 125 -2.72 9.26 -19.18
C LEU A 125 -4.12 9.04 -18.59
N ASP A 126 -5.02 10.04 -18.72
CA ASP A 126 -6.40 9.97 -18.25
C ASP A 126 -7.19 8.87 -18.97
N TYR A 127 -7.06 8.75 -20.29
CA TYR A 127 -7.65 7.67 -21.08
C TYR A 127 -7.18 6.30 -20.61
N ARG A 128 -5.88 6.11 -20.45
CA ARG A 128 -5.29 4.83 -19.97
C ARG A 128 -5.73 4.49 -18.57
N GLY A 129 -5.83 5.50 -17.70
CA GLY A 129 -6.34 5.34 -16.33
C GLY A 129 -7.76 4.80 -16.33
N LEU A 130 -8.69 5.46 -17.03
CA LEU A 130 -10.08 5.04 -17.17
C LEU A 130 -10.18 3.62 -17.79
N LYS A 131 -9.45 3.36 -18.86
CA LYS A 131 -9.45 2.05 -19.51
C LYS A 131 -8.99 0.94 -18.59
N LYS A 132 -7.98 1.19 -17.79
CA LYS A 132 -7.48 0.24 -16.78
C LYS A 132 -8.54 -0.04 -15.71
N LEU A 133 -9.22 1.01 -15.22
CA LEU A 133 -10.29 0.86 -14.21
C LEU A 133 -11.47 0.06 -14.78
N LEU A 134 -11.91 0.38 -15.99
CA LEU A 134 -12.97 -0.35 -16.68
C LEU A 134 -12.63 -1.83 -16.84
N SER A 135 -11.52 -2.13 -17.52
CA SER A 135 -11.17 -3.51 -17.88
C SER A 135 -10.74 -4.38 -16.70
N THR A 136 -10.11 -3.80 -15.66
CA THR A 136 -9.57 -4.56 -14.54
C THR A 136 -10.58 -4.77 -13.42
N TYR A 137 -11.47 -3.80 -13.21
CA TYR A 137 -12.38 -3.81 -12.06
C TYR A 137 -13.85 -3.69 -12.47
N ILE A 138 -14.25 -2.61 -13.13
CA ILE A 138 -15.66 -2.26 -13.30
C ILE A 138 -16.40 -3.31 -14.12
N ASP A 139 -15.86 -3.72 -15.27
CA ASP A 139 -16.46 -4.71 -16.16
C ASP A 139 -16.10 -6.15 -15.76
N ALA A 140 -14.96 -6.33 -15.09
CA ALA A 140 -14.47 -7.66 -14.72
C ALA A 140 -15.11 -8.20 -13.42
N LEU A 141 -15.27 -7.36 -12.39
CA LEU A 141 -15.77 -7.81 -11.09
C LEU A 141 -17.17 -8.48 -11.15
N PRO A 142 -18.16 -7.95 -11.89
CA PRO A 142 -19.47 -8.61 -12.02
C PRO A 142 -19.39 -10.02 -12.56
N LEU A 143 -18.42 -10.31 -13.47
CA LEU A 143 -18.22 -11.61 -14.07
C LEU A 143 -17.62 -12.65 -13.11
N LEU A 144 -17.06 -12.20 -12.00
CA LEU A 144 -16.42 -13.03 -10.96
C LEU A 144 -17.37 -13.37 -9.81
N ILE A 145 -18.61 -12.91 -9.86
CA ILE A 145 -19.62 -13.27 -8.85
C ILE A 145 -19.92 -14.75 -8.96
N ASN A 146 -19.73 -15.47 -7.86
CA ASN A 146 -20.11 -16.85 -7.76
C ASN A 146 -21.65 -16.98 -7.74
N PRO A 147 -22.27 -17.67 -8.70
CA PRO A 147 -23.73 -17.75 -8.83
C PRO A 147 -24.43 -18.45 -7.63
N ARG A 148 -23.70 -19.25 -6.85
CA ARG A 148 -24.25 -19.94 -5.67
C ARG A 148 -24.28 -19.03 -4.44
N THR A 149 -23.33 -18.12 -4.29
CA THR A 149 -23.19 -17.27 -3.11
C THR A 149 -23.61 -15.82 -3.35
N GLY A 150 -23.67 -15.39 -4.61
CA GLY A 150 -23.88 -14.00 -5.00
C GLY A 150 -22.73 -13.07 -4.61
N ARG A 151 -21.51 -13.61 -4.36
CA ARG A 151 -20.37 -12.88 -3.85
C ARG A 151 -19.12 -13.12 -4.68
N ILE A 152 -18.14 -12.21 -4.53
CA ILE A 152 -16.79 -12.39 -5.04
C ILE A 152 -15.96 -13.06 -3.95
N HIS A 153 -15.21 -14.09 -4.33
CA HIS A 153 -14.31 -14.83 -3.47
C HIS A 153 -12.88 -14.65 -3.97
N THR A 154 -12.12 -13.78 -3.32
CA THR A 154 -10.67 -13.67 -3.59
C THR A 154 -9.91 -14.78 -2.88
N SER A 155 -8.68 -15.04 -3.29
CA SER A 155 -7.74 -15.91 -2.56
C SER A 155 -6.65 -15.05 -1.92
N PHE A 156 -6.40 -15.25 -0.63
CA PHE A 156 -5.32 -14.59 0.11
C PHE A 156 -4.08 -15.50 0.16
N ASN A 157 -2.94 -14.97 -0.29
CA ASN A 157 -1.68 -15.72 -0.32
C ASN A 157 -0.72 -15.19 0.74
N GLN A 158 -0.21 -16.10 1.60
CA GLN A 158 0.72 -15.77 2.69
C GLN A 158 2.19 -15.77 2.25
N THR A 159 2.53 -16.39 1.11
CA THR A 159 3.91 -16.71 0.73
C THR A 159 4.41 -15.99 -0.52
N VAL A 160 3.60 -15.14 -1.14
CA VAL A 160 3.95 -14.48 -2.41
C VAL A 160 4.82 -13.26 -2.21
N THR A 161 4.54 -12.45 -1.18
CA THR A 161 5.28 -11.20 -0.98
C THR A 161 6.56 -11.41 -0.18
N ALA A 162 7.63 -10.73 -0.55
CA ALA A 162 8.91 -10.81 0.16
C ALA A 162 8.89 -10.12 1.54
N THR A 163 7.87 -9.33 1.84
CA THR A 163 7.71 -8.61 3.11
C THR A 163 6.87 -9.35 4.13
N GLY A 164 6.22 -10.47 3.74
CA GLY A 164 5.24 -11.16 4.59
C GLY A 164 3.83 -10.56 4.54
N ARG A 165 3.60 -9.46 3.79
CA ARG A 165 2.25 -8.97 3.52
C ARG A 165 1.43 -10.04 2.82
N LEU A 166 0.12 -10.09 3.08
CA LEU A 166 -0.80 -10.86 2.27
C LEU A 166 -0.87 -10.28 0.86
N SER A 167 -1.08 -11.13 -0.11
CA SER A 167 -1.50 -10.71 -1.45
C SER A 167 -2.86 -11.32 -1.76
N SER A 168 -3.64 -10.63 -2.59
CA SER A 168 -4.97 -11.05 -3.02
C SER A 168 -4.94 -11.38 -4.50
N SER A 169 -5.60 -12.47 -4.91
CA SER A 169 -5.66 -12.90 -6.31
C SER A 169 -7.01 -13.51 -6.66
N ASN A 170 -7.37 -13.43 -7.94
CA ASN A 170 -8.60 -13.98 -8.52
C ASN A 170 -9.91 -13.54 -7.84
N PRO A 171 -10.19 -12.21 -7.72
CA PRO A 171 -9.45 -11.03 -8.18
C PRO A 171 -8.49 -10.46 -7.14
N ASN A 172 -7.56 -9.58 -7.57
CA ASN A 172 -6.76 -8.79 -6.65
C ASN A 172 -7.57 -7.59 -6.15
N LEU A 173 -8.11 -7.68 -4.94
CA LEU A 173 -8.90 -6.63 -4.30
C LEU A 173 -8.05 -5.61 -3.54
N GLN A 174 -6.76 -5.89 -3.31
CA GLN A 174 -5.84 -4.99 -2.59
C GLN A 174 -5.31 -3.84 -3.45
N ASN A 175 -5.47 -3.92 -4.77
CA ASN A 175 -4.98 -2.91 -5.71
C ASN A 175 -6.07 -1.96 -6.23
N ILE A 176 -7.26 -1.97 -5.65
CA ILE A 176 -8.35 -1.04 -6.01
C ILE A 176 -7.92 0.38 -5.60
N PRO A 177 -7.79 1.33 -6.54
CA PRO A 177 -7.28 2.65 -6.24
C PRO A 177 -8.17 3.42 -5.28
N ILE A 178 -7.56 4.26 -4.42
CA ILE A 178 -8.26 5.17 -3.51
C ILE A 178 -7.83 6.63 -3.68
N ARG A 179 -6.67 6.88 -4.29
CA ARG A 179 -6.08 8.22 -4.34
C ARG A 179 -6.75 9.15 -5.32
N ASN A 180 -7.38 8.62 -6.35
CA ASN A 180 -8.11 9.40 -7.37
C ASN A 180 -9.63 9.19 -7.23
N GLU A 181 -10.41 10.18 -7.62
CA GLU A 181 -11.87 10.12 -7.52
C GLU A 181 -12.46 8.95 -8.32
N ASP A 182 -11.89 8.67 -9.50
CA ASP A 182 -12.36 7.56 -10.34
C ASP A 182 -12.18 6.19 -9.64
N GLY A 183 -11.09 6.01 -8.89
CA GLY A 183 -10.86 4.78 -8.10
C GLY A 183 -11.82 4.65 -6.92
N LYS A 184 -12.19 5.77 -6.30
CA LYS A 184 -13.17 5.80 -5.21
C LYS A 184 -14.54 5.30 -5.64
N GLU A 185 -14.96 5.57 -6.88
CA GLU A 185 -16.24 5.10 -7.41
C GLU A 185 -16.34 3.56 -7.39
N ILE A 186 -15.22 2.85 -7.61
CA ILE A 186 -15.20 1.39 -7.54
C ILE A 186 -15.45 0.90 -6.11
N ARG A 187 -14.90 1.59 -5.09
CA ARG A 187 -15.10 1.22 -3.69
C ARG A 187 -16.54 1.36 -3.23
N LYS A 188 -17.33 2.28 -3.81
CA LYS A 188 -18.77 2.40 -3.55
C LYS A 188 -19.56 1.14 -3.89
N ALA A 189 -19.09 0.35 -4.85
CA ALA A 189 -19.75 -0.88 -5.23
C ALA A 189 -19.55 -2.03 -4.22
N PHE A 190 -18.59 -1.93 -3.31
CA PHE A 190 -18.41 -2.94 -2.26
C PHE A 190 -19.33 -2.65 -1.08
N ILE A 191 -20.33 -3.50 -0.91
CA ILE A 191 -21.43 -3.33 0.04
C ILE A 191 -21.46 -4.44 1.09
N PRO A 192 -22.01 -4.19 2.29
CA PRO A 192 -22.18 -5.21 3.32
C PRO A 192 -23.30 -6.20 2.94
N GLU A 193 -23.50 -7.22 3.76
CA GLU A 193 -24.65 -8.10 3.66
C GLU A 193 -25.95 -7.37 3.99
N GLU A 194 -27.07 -7.94 3.58
CA GLU A 194 -28.39 -7.39 3.90
C GLU A 194 -28.59 -7.37 5.43
N GLY A 195 -29.07 -6.26 5.95
CA GLY A 195 -29.20 -6.04 7.40
C GLY A 195 -27.91 -5.64 8.11
N CYS A 196 -26.79 -5.56 7.40
CA CYS A 196 -25.50 -5.16 7.94
C CYS A 196 -25.09 -3.74 7.51
N GLU A 197 -24.11 -3.19 8.21
CA GLU A 197 -23.36 -2.00 7.83
C GLU A 197 -21.91 -2.38 7.49
N PHE A 198 -21.29 -1.61 6.61
CA PHE A 198 -19.87 -1.75 6.29
C PHE A 198 -19.05 -1.06 7.39
N PHE A 199 -18.08 -1.77 7.94
CA PHE A 199 -17.16 -1.26 8.94
C PHE A 199 -15.73 -1.41 8.44
N SER A 200 -14.96 -0.33 8.51
CA SER A 200 -13.53 -0.32 8.20
C SER A 200 -12.74 0.10 9.41
N ALA A 201 -11.63 -0.58 9.68
CA ALA A 201 -10.67 -0.20 10.69
C ALA A 201 -9.26 -0.23 10.09
N ASP A 202 -8.52 0.88 10.19
CA ASP A 202 -7.21 1.07 9.59
C ASP A 202 -6.18 1.51 10.62
N TYR A 203 -4.96 0.97 10.54
CA TYR A 203 -3.90 1.41 11.43
C TYR A 203 -3.42 2.83 11.09
N SER A 204 -3.50 3.71 12.06
CA SER A 204 -3.00 5.07 11.94
C SER A 204 -1.46 5.09 11.91
N GLN A 205 -0.90 5.28 10.72
CA GLN A 205 0.54 5.51 10.49
C GLN A 205 1.45 4.42 11.08
N ILE A 206 1.05 3.15 10.95
CA ILE A 206 1.74 2.01 11.58
C ILE A 206 3.23 1.96 11.24
N GLU A 207 3.62 2.24 10.00
CA GLU A 207 5.03 2.17 9.58
C GLU A 207 5.90 3.23 10.27
N LEU A 208 5.36 4.44 10.50
CA LEU A 208 6.04 5.50 11.24
C LEU A 208 6.16 5.16 12.74
N ARG A 209 5.12 4.57 13.32
CA ARG A 209 5.14 4.08 14.71
C ARG A 209 6.16 2.95 14.91
N ILE A 210 6.25 2.03 13.96
CA ILE A 210 7.27 0.96 13.96
C ILE A 210 8.66 1.56 13.79
N MET A 211 8.86 2.56 12.92
CA MET A 211 10.14 3.25 12.77
C MET A 211 10.56 3.92 14.09
N ALA A 212 9.65 4.62 14.76
CA ALA A 212 9.91 5.22 16.08
C ALA A 212 10.35 4.18 17.11
N HIS A 213 9.66 3.03 17.14
CA HIS A 213 9.99 1.93 18.03
C HIS A 213 11.36 1.30 17.73
N LEU A 214 11.64 0.99 16.46
CA LEU A 214 12.87 0.32 16.03
C LEU A 214 14.10 1.22 16.13
N SER A 215 13.95 2.51 15.84
CA SER A 215 15.03 3.49 15.98
C SER A 215 15.29 3.90 17.43
N GLY A 216 14.25 3.85 18.26
CA GLY A 216 14.29 4.40 19.63
C GLY A 216 14.39 5.92 19.67
N ASP A 217 14.04 6.62 18.59
CA ASP A 217 14.11 8.07 18.52
C ASP A 217 13.12 8.73 19.47
N GLN A 218 13.64 9.38 20.50
CA GLN A 218 12.84 9.95 21.58
C GLN A 218 11.91 11.06 21.09
N ASN A 219 12.37 11.90 20.17
CA ASN A 219 11.55 12.98 19.63
C ASN A 219 10.33 12.44 18.84
N MET A 220 10.52 11.35 18.10
CA MET A 220 9.43 10.72 17.38
C MET A 220 8.49 9.93 18.31
N ILE A 221 9.03 9.25 19.31
CA ILE A 221 8.26 8.52 20.33
C ILE A 221 7.37 9.50 21.12
N GLU A 222 7.92 10.62 21.58
CA GLU A 222 7.18 11.64 22.32
C GLU A 222 6.05 12.24 21.48
N ALA A 223 6.32 12.60 20.22
CA ALA A 223 5.30 13.15 19.31
C ALA A 223 4.09 12.22 19.17
N PHE A 224 4.33 10.90 19.08
CA PHE A 224 3.23 9.92 19.03
C PHE A 224 2.53 9.73 20.37
N ARG A 225 3.25 9.76 21.50
CA ARG A 225 2.64 9.62 22.85
C ARG A 225 1.77 10.81 23.22
N GLU A 226 2.13 12.00 22.78
CA GLU A 226 1.35 13.21 22.97
C GLU A 226 0.12 13.30 22.05
N GLY A 227 -0.06 12.35 21.12
CA GLY A 227 -1.16 12.35 20.16
C GLY A 227 -1.04 13.42 19.07
N ASN A 228 0.14 13.99 18.88
CA ASN A 228 0.39 15.01 17.87
C ASN A 228 0.32 14.41 16.46
N ASP A 229 -0.14 15.22 15.50
CA ASP A 229 0.03 14.89 14.08
C ASP A 229 1.53 14.85 13.75
N ILE A 230 2.06 13.65 13.53
CA ILE A 230 3.51 13.42 13.31
C ILE A 230 4.05 14.21 12.11
N HIS A 231 3.22 14.50 11.09
CA HIS A 231 3.64 15.28 9.94
C HIS A 231 3.72 16.77 10.28
N ALA A 232 2.77 17.26 11.08
CA ALA A 232 2.83 18.62 11.62
C ALA A 232 3.99 18.77 12.62
N ALA A 233 4.18 17.80 13.52
CA ALA A 233 5.29 17.82 14.48
C ALA A 233 6.66 17.78 13.76
N THR A 234 6.81 16.98 12.72
CA THR A 234 8.01 16.97 11.87
C THR A 234 8.23 18.32 11.20
N ALA A 235 7.19 18.89 10.60
CA ALA A 235 7.27 20.20 9.96
C ALA A 235 7.69 21.30 10.97
N ALA A 236 7.03 21.36 12.12
CA ALA A 236 7.33 22.34 13.18
C ALA A 236 8.81 22.30 13.58
N LYS A 237 9.34 21.10 13.81
CA LYS A 237 10.74 20.91 14.21
C LYS A 237 11.73 21.22 13.08
N VAL A 238 11.46 20.77 11.84
CA VAL A 238 12.34 21.01 10.69
C VAL A 238 12.37 22.48 10.29
N TYR A 239 11.21 23.15 10.26
CA TYR A 239 11.11 24.58 9.93
C TYR A 239 11.33 25.50 11.13
N LYS A 240 11.48 24.94 12.36
CA LYS A 240 11.70 25.68 13.62
C LYS A 240 10.60 26.71 13.91
N ILE A 241 9.35 26.29 13.76
CA ILE A 241 8.15 27.08 14.03
C ILE A 241 7.25 26.35 15.02
N ASP A 242 6.28 27.08 15.62
CA ASP A 242 5.27 26.43 16.45
C ASP A 242 4.39 25.47 15.64
N ILE A 243 3.94 24.37 16.25
CA ILE A 243 3.13 23.35 15.57
C ILE A 243 1.80 23.94 15.04
N ASN A 244 1.25 24.95 15.73
CA ASN A 244 0.02 25.63 15.33
C ASN A 244 0.23 26.59 14.15
N GLU A 245 1.46 26.95 13.84
CA GLU A 245 1.84 27.81 12.71
C GLU A 245 2.17 27.02 11.45
N VAL A 246 2.18 25.67 11.53
CA VAL A 246 2.49 24.81 10.40
C VAL A 246 1.42 24.93 9.32
N SER A 247 1.82 25.41 8.14
CA SER A 247 0.93 25.50 6.98
C SER A 247 0.60 24.10 6.40
N ARG A 248 -0.51 24.01 5.66
CA ARG A 248 -0.89 22.78 4.93
C ARG A 248 0.20 22.32 3.98
N GLU A 249 0.89 23.24 3.33
CA GLU A 249 1.99 22.93 2.42
C GLU A 249 3.18 22.34 3.17
N GLN A 250 3.61 22.96 4.25
CA GLN A 250 4.72 22.46 5.10
C GLN A 250 4.40 21.07 5.66
N ARG A 251 3.17 20.86 6.15
CA ARG A 251 2.71 19.56 6.61
C ARG A 251 2.75 18.51 5.48
N SER A 252 2.34 18.88 4.27
CA SER A 252 2.36 17.99 3.10
C SER A 252 3.79 17.63 2.66
N LYS A 253 4.70 18.61 2.68
CA LYS A 253 6.14 18.39 2.44
C LYS A 253 6.74 17.46 3.48
N ALA A 254 6.44 17.67 4.76
CA ALA A 254 6.89 16.80 5.85
C ALA A 254 6.31 15.38 5.73
N LYS A 255 5.04 15.23 5.33
CA LYS A 255 4.43 13.93 5.03
C LYS A 255 5.19 13.19 3.95
N THR A 256 5.52 13.87 2.86
CA THR A 256 6.30 13.30 1.75
C THR A 256 7.71 12.90 2.18
N ALA A 257 8.35 13.73 3.01
CA ALA A 257 9.67 13.44 3.58
C ALA A 257 9.62 12.26 4.55
N ASN A 258 8.68 12.23 5.51
CA ASN A 258 8.52 11.16 6.49
C ASN A 258 8.43 9.78 5.80
N PHE A 259 7.54 9.62 4.84
CA PHE A 259 7.43 8.37 4.10
C PHE A 259 8.61 8.13 3.14
N GLY A 260 9.06 9.18 2.45
CA GLY A 260 10.17 9.05 1.51
C GLY A 260 11.46 8.59 2.19
N ILE A 261 11.80 9.15 3.35
CA ILE A 261 13.01 8.84 4.10
C ILE A 261 12.97 7.40 4.63
N ILE A 262 11.83 6.96 5.18
CA ILE A 262 11.64 5.57 5.61
C ILE A 262 11.90 4.60 4.46
N TYR A 263 11.52 4.96 3.24
CA TYR A 263 11.75 4.15 2.04
C TYR A 263 13.13 4.40 1.38
N GLY A 264 14.01 5.13 2.05
CA GLY A 264 15.39 5.39 1.59
C GLY A 264 15.44 6.27 0.35
N ILE A 265 14.56 7.28 0.24
CA ILE A 265 14.55 8.21 -0.88
C ILE A 265 15.83 9.03 -0.91
N SER A 266 16.39 9.23 -2.10
CA SER A 266 17.52 10.13 -2.31
C SER A 266 17.06 11.59 -2.38
N VAL A 267 18.00 12.54 -2.18
CA VAL A 267 17.75 13.98 -2.38
C VAL A 267 17.16 14.24 -3.78
N PHE A 268 17.68 13.57 -4.80
CA PHE A 268 17.16 13.66 -6.17
C PHE A 268 15.72 13.19 -6.27
N GLY A 269 15.40 12.00 -5.75
CA GLY A 269 14.05 11.45 -5.79
C GLY A 269 13.04 12.26 -4.98
N LEU A 270 13.47 12.86 -3.84
CA LEU A 270 12.60 13.73 -3.05
C LEU A 270 12.33 15.05 -3.79
N ALA A 271 13.35 15.65 -4.40
CA ALA A 271 13.22 16.87 -5.19
C ALA A 271 12.23 16.69 -6.37
N GLU A 272 12.37 15.58 -7.11
CA GLU A 272 11.42 15.26 -8.20
C GLU A 272 9.99 15.05 -7.67
N ARG A 273 9.85 14.29 -6.58
CA ARG A 273 8.52 13.95 -6.03
C ARG A 273 7.77 15.17 -5.48
N MET A 274 8.51 16.14 -4.95
CA MET A 274 7.94 17.38 -4.38
C MET A 274 7.90 18.52 -5.38
N ASN A 275 8.51 18.35 -6.56
CA ASN A 275 8.71 19.39 -7.57
C ASN A 275 9.40 20.64 -6.99
N VAL A 276 10.47 20.44 -6.25
CA VAL A 276 11.28 21.51 -5.61
C VAL A 276 12.74 21.41 -6.03
N PRO A 277 13.54 22.49 -5.85
CA PRO A 277 14.98 22.46 -6.06
C PRO A 277 15.67 21.40 -5.19
N ARG A 278 16.77 20.83 -5.69
CA ARG A 278 17.56 19.83 -4.93
C ARG A 278 18.12 20.38 -3.62
N SER A 279 18.42 21.69 -3.55
CA SER A 279 18.83 22.36 -2.33
C SER A 279 17.77 22.27 -1.24
N GLU A 280 16.51 22.58 -1.58
CA GLU A 280 15.36 22.50 -0.66
C GLU A 280 15.11 21.07 -0.18
N ALA A 281 15.14 20.10 -1.10
CA ALA A 281 15.00 18.68 -0.74
C ALA A 281 16.13 18.21 0.20
N LYS A 282 17.37 18.70 -0.03
CA LYS A 282 18.52 18.41 0.84
C LYS A 282 18.34 19.01 2.22
N GLU A 283 17.97 20.28 2.31
CA GLU A 283 17.71 20.97 3.58
C GLU A 283 16.63 20.24 4.39
N LEU A 284 15.56 19.77 3.72
CA LEU A 284 14.50 19.00 4.37
C LEU A 284 15.00 17.67 4.93
N ILE A 285 15.81 16.92 4.17
CA ILE A 285 16.40 15.65 4.63
C ILE A 285 17.40 15.89 5.77
N ASP A 286 18.26 16.90 5.65
CA ASP A 286 19.24 17.21 6.69
C ASP A 286 18.54 17.68 7.99
N GLY A 287 17.52 18.52 7.88
CA GLY A 287 16.67 18.95 9.00
C GLY A 287 15.91 17.80 9.65
N TYR A 288 15.42 16.85 8.84
CA TYR A 288 14.78 15.64 9.34
C TYR A 288 15.74 14.81 10.20
N PHE A 289 16.95 14.54 9.73
CA PHE A 289 17.94 13.77 10.49
C PHE A 289 18.56 14.52 11.67
N GLN A 290 18.56 15.86 11.64
CA GLN A 290 18.87 16.66 12.84
C GLN A 290 17.78 16.53 13.90
N THR A 291 16.53 16.45 13.47
CA THR A 291 15.36 16.30 14.35
C THR A 291 15.26 14.87 14.93
N TYR A 292 15.55 13.88 14.10
CA TYR A 292 15.43 12.45 14.41
C TYR A 292 16.76 11.70 14.18
N PRO A 293 17.79 11.95 15.00
CA PRO A 293 19.13 11.42 14.76
C PRO A 293 19.20 9.90 14.89
N GLN A 294 18.40 9.29 15.76
CA GLN A 294 18.38 7.84 15.94
C GLN A 294 17.77 7.10 14.73
N ILE A 295 16.95 7.77 13.92
CA ILE A 295 16.45 7.18 12.66
C ILE A 295 17.61 6.99 11.69
N LYS A 296 18.48 7.98 11.54
CA LYS A 296 19.67 7.86 10.69
C LYS A 296 20.56 6.72 11.15
N GLU A 297 20.84 6.65 12.44
CA GLU A 297 21.64 5.58 13.04
C GLU A 297 21.01 4.19 12.83
N TYR A 298 19.69 4.07 12.98
CA TYR A 298 18.94 2.85 12.70
C TYR A 298 19.10 2.41 11.24
N MET A 299 18.99 3.33 10.29
CA MET A 299 19.13 3.04 8.86
C MET A 299 20.54 2.51 8.54
N GLU A 300 21.58 3.17 9.06
CA GLU A 300 22.98 2.77 8.87
C GLU A 300 23.25 1.39 9.49
N LYS A 301 22.80 1.15 10.72
CA LYS A 301 22.92 -0.14 11.40
C LYS A 301 22.14 -1.26 10.71
N SER A 302 20.98 -0.96 10.12
CA SER A 302 20.20 -1.95 9.38
C SER A 302 20.93 -2.43 8.13
N ILE A 303 21.58 -1.52 7.41
CA ILE A 303 22.41 -1.86 6.25
C ILE A 303 23.62 -2.69 6.69
N GLU A 304 24.31 -2.28 7.76
CA GLU A 304 25.47 -3.01 8.28
C GLU A 304 25.11 -4.43 8.72
N ARG A 305 24.03 -4.60 9.49
CA ARG A 305 23.53 -5.91 9.89
C ARG A 305 23.17 -6.80 8.70
N ALA A 306 22.55 -6.20 7.67
CA ALA A 306 22.24 -6.92 6.44
C ALA A 306 23.50 -7.37 5.69
N ARG A 307 24.56 -6.56 5.66
CA ARG A 307 25.85 -6.92 5.06
C ARG A 307 26.55 -8.07 5.78
N ILE A 308 26.47 -8.09 7.10
CA ILE A 308 27.07 -9.13 7.95
C ILE A 308 26.29 -10.44 7.86
N ASN A 309 24.96 -10.37 8.00
CA ASN A 309 24.11 -11.55 8.16
C ASN A 309 23.56 -12.09 6.82
N GLY A 310 23.54 -11.28 5.75
CA GLY A 310 22.89 -11.61 4.49
C GLY A 310 21.36 -11.48 4.51
N TYR A 311 20.79 -11.07 5.65
CA TYR A 311 19.35 -10.87 5.84
C TYR A 311 19.07 -9.80 6.88
N ILE A 312 17.81 -9.38 6.95
CA ILE A 312 17.25 -8.51 7.97
C ILE A 312 15.97 -9.15 8.55
N GLU A 313 15.58 -8.76 9.76
CA GLU A 313 14.45 -9.37 10.48
C GLU A 313 13.40 -8.33 10.89
N THR A 314 12.13 -8.78 10.94
CA THR A 314 11.03 -8.04 11.58
C THR A 314 11.08 -8.20 13.10
N ILE A 315 10.23 -7.45 13.83
CA ILE A 315 10.07 -7.59 15.30
C ILE A 315 9.59 -8.99 15.72
N PHE A 316 9.01 -9.77 14.81
CA PHE A 316 8.58 -11.15 15.04
C PHE A 316 9.60 -12.19 14.53
N GLY A 317 10.78 -11.77 14.07
CA GLY A 317 11.83 -12.66 13.57
C GLY A 317 11.60 -13.18 12.14
N ARG A 318 10.72 -12.55 11.36
CA ARG A 318 10.59 -12.84 9.93
C ARG A 318 11.85 -12.38 9.20
N LYS A 319 12.52 -13.29 8.52
CA LYS A 319 13.75 -13.02 7.79
C LYS A 319 13.46 -12.63 6.33
N ARG A 320 14.12 -11.57 5.88
CA ARG A 320 14.23 -11.23 4.47
C ARG A 320 15.68 -11.31 4.05
N TYR A 321 16.00 -12.26 3.19
CA TYR A 321 17.34 -12.43 2.63
C TYR A 321 17.62 -11.37 1.58
N LEU A 322 18.84 -10.84 1.58
CA LEU A 322 19.32 -9.76 0.71
C LEU A 322 20.63 -10.16 0.03
N PRO A 323 20.57 -11.09 -0.95
CA PRO A 323 21.79 -11.63 -1.58
C PRO A 323 22.63 -10.55 -2.28
N ASP A 324 21.98 -9.48 -2.71
CA ASP A 324 22.60 -8.37 -3.46
C ASP A 324 23.18 -7.25 -2.57
N ILE A 325 23.13 -7.39 -1.24
CA ILE A 325 23.54 -6.31 -0.31
C ILE A 325 25.01 -5.90 -0.45
N ASN A 326 25.86 -6.82 -0.89
CA ASN A 326 27.28 -6.60 -1.13
C ASN A 326 27.62 -6.55 -2.64
N SER A 327 26.65 -6.34 -3.52
CA SER A 327 26.86 -6.26 -4.98
C SER A 327 27.83 -5.13 -5.35
N HIS A 328 28.75 -5.41 -6.28
CA HIS A 328 29.63 -4.39 -6.86
C HIS A 328 28.86 -3.36 -7.71
N ASN A 329 27.70 -3.75 -8.26
CA ASN A 329 26.84 -2.83 -9.00
C ASN A 329 26.10 -1.90 -8.01
N ALA A 330 26.41 -0.61 -8.06
CA ALA A 330 25.87 0.39 -7.15
C ALA A 330 24.32 0.50 -7.21
N VAL A 331 23.70 0.29 -8.38
CA VAL A 331 22.23 0.33 -8.52
C VAL A 331 21.59 -0.86 -7.83
N VAL A 332 22.13 -2.06 -8.05
CA VAL A 332 21.64 -3.31 -7.44
C VAL A 332 21.85 -3.26 -5.92
N ARG A 333 23.05 -2.86 -5.48
CA ARG A 333 23.36 -2.69 -4.05
C ARG A 333 22.44 -1.66 -3.38
N GLY A 334 22.24 -0.50 -3.99
CA GLY A 334 21.36 0.55 -3.45
C GLY A 334 19.90 0.10 -3.32
N TYR A 335 19.42 -0.78 -4.20
CA TYR A 335 18.12 -1.42 -4.05
C TYR A 335 18.08 -2.36 -2.83
N ALA A 336 19.12 -3.17 -2.64
CA ALA A 336 19.22 -4.07 -1.47
C ALA A 336 19.35 -3.27 -0.15
N GLU A 337 20.10 -2.17 -0.14
CA GLU A 337 20.24 -1.27 1.02
C GLU A 337 18.88 -0.64 1.42
N ARG A 338 18.10 -0.16 0.45
CA ARG A 338 16.73 0.31 0.71
C ARG A 338 15.85 -0.79 1.29
N ASN A 339 15.97 -2.00 0.78
CA ASN A 339 15.24 -3.14 1.34
C ASN A 339 15.68 -3.51 2.75
N ALA A 340 16.96 -3.31 3.11
CA ALA A 340 17.45 -3.54 4.47
C ALA A 340 16.80 -2.59 5.48
N ILE A 341 16.48 -1.37 5.06
CA ILE A 341 15.78 -0.37 5.90
C ILE A 341 14.28 -0.66 5.97
N ASN A 342 13.65 -0.93 4.82
CA ASN A 342 12.19 -1.02 4.71
C ASN A 342 11.60 -2.35 5.17
N ALA A 343 12.30 -3.45 4.93
CA ALA A 343 11.73 -4.78 5.18
C ALA A 343 11.39 -5.03 6.66
N PRO A 344 12.18 -4.60 7.65
CA PRO A 344 11.80 -4.70 9.05
C PRO A 344 10.51 -3.95 9.37
N ILE A 345 10.31 -2.79 8.78
CA ILE A 345 9.15 -1.92 9.04
C ILE A 345 7.90 -2.50 8.40
N GLN A 346 7.93 -2.71 7.08
CA GLN A 346 6.79 -3.25 6.34
C GLN A 346 6.41 -4.65 6.77
N GLY A 347 7.41 -5.50 7.04
CA GLY A 347 7.19 -6.85 7.51
C GLY A 347 6.62 -6.89 8.92
N SER A 348 7.08 -6.01 9.81
CA SER A 348 6.51 -5.91 11.16
C SER A 348 5.06 -5.42 11.13
N ALA A 349 4.73 -4.45 10.27
CA ALA A 349 3.35 -4.03 10.07
C ALA A 349 2.47 -5.19 9.57
N ALA A 350 2.98 -5.98 8.61
CA ALA A 350 2.28 -7.15 8.11
C ALA A 350 2.08 -8.23 9.19
N ASP A 351 3.05 -8.44 10.06
CA ASP A 351 2.93 -9.39 11.16
C ASP A 351 1.94 -8.90 12.22
N ILE A 352 1.96 -7.61 12.56
CA ILE A 352 1.03 -6.99 13.53
C ILE A 352 -0.43 -7.16 13.06
N ILE A 353 -0.75 -6.84 11.82
CA ILE A 353 -2.13 -6.97 11.33
C ILE A 353 -2.58 -8.44 11.29
N LYS A 354 -1.69 -9.39 10.98
CA LYS A 354 -1.99 -10.83 11.05
C LYS A 354 -2.33 -11.26 12.47
N VAL A 355 -1.59 -10.78 13.47
CA VAL A 355 -1.90 -11.05 14.88
C VAL A 355 -3.26 -10.47 15.27
N ALA A 356 -3.55 -9.24 14.85
CA ALA A 356 -4.87 -8.64 15.07
C ALA A 356 -5.99 -9.47 14.45
N MET A 357 -5.84 -9.88 13.17
CA MET A 357 -6.81 -10.73 12.48
C MET A 357 -7.11 -12.03 13.22
N ILE A 358 -6.06 -12.71 13.70
CA ILE A 358 -6.19 -13.96 14.46
C ILE A 358 -6.95 -13.72 15.76
N ARG A 359 -6.61 -12.68 16.51
CA ARG A 359 -7.26 -12.36 17.80
C ARG A 359 -8.72 -11.95 17.63
N ILE A 360 -9.01 -11.09 16.65
CA ILE A 360 -10.39 -10.69 16.30
C ILE A 360 -11.22 -11.92 15.95
N PHE A 361 -10.69 -12.80 15.09
CA PHE A 361 -11.39 -14.02 14.69
C PHE A 361 -11.73 -14.92 15.88
N HIS A 362 -10.78 -15.15 16.80
CA HIS A 362 -11.02 -15.94 18.00
C HIS A 362 -12.01 -15.27 18.96
N ARG A 363 -11.94 -13.94 19.12
CA ARG A 363 -12.90 -13.19 19.92
C ARG A 363 -14.32 -13.28 19.35
N PHE A 364 -14.48 -13.14 18.03
CA PHE A 364 -15.77 -13.30 17.37
C PHE A 364 -16.35 -14.70 17.61
N GLN A 365 -15.54 -15.73 17.55
CA GLN A 365 -15.98 -17.10 17.86
C GLN A 365 -16.37 -17.28 19.34
N ALA A 366 -15.54 -16.79 20.26
CA ALA A 366 -15.78 -16.93 21.70
C ALA A 366 -17.01 -16.17 22.19
N GLU A 367 -17.29 -15.01 21.60
CA GLU A 367 -18.42 -14.15 21.94
C GLU A 367 -19.65 -14.39 21.04
N ASN A 368 -19.61 -15.43 20.17
CA ASN A 368 -20.69 -15.80 19.24
C ASN A 368 -21.14 -14.66 18.30
N ILE A 369 -20.22 -13.78 17.90
CA ILE A 369 -20.44 -12.68 16.95
C ILE A 369 -20.75 -13.26 15.57
N GLN A 370 -21.84 -12.82 14.95
CA GLN A 370 -22.27 -13.25 13.61
C GLN A 370 -21.73 -12.35 12.50
N SER A 371 -21.29 -11.16 12.83
CA SER A 371 -20.58 -10.23 11.93
C SER A 371 -19.32 -10.85 11.36
N LYS A 372 -18.92 -10.41 10.17
CA LYS A 372 -17.88 -11.08 9.40
C LYS A 372 -16.74 -10.15 9.02
N MET A 373 -15.51 -10.58 9.26
CA MET A 373 -14.33 -10.00 8.58
C MET A 373 -14.34 -10.47 7.15
N ILE A 374 -14.31 -9.55 6.19
CA ILE A 374 -14.50 -9.85 4.76
C ILE A 374 -13.30 -9.52 3.88
N LEU A 375 -12.54 -8.47 4.20
CA LEU A 375 -11.36 -8.06 3.45
C LEU A 375 -10.23 -7.60 4.36
N GLN A 376 -9.00 -7.78 3.89
CA GLN A 376 -7.79 -7.16 4.40
C GLN A 376 -7.08 -6.46 3.25
N VAL A 377 -6.79 -5.17 3.39
CA VAL A 377 -6.16 -4.34 2.36
C VAL A 377 -5.06 -3.49 3.00
N HIS A 378 -3.80 -3.84 2.76
CA HIS A 378 -2.62 -3.18 3.36
C HIS A 378 -2.64 -3.23 4.89
N ASP A 379 -3.00 -2.16 5.56
CA ASP A 379 -3.14 -1.96 7.01
C ASP A 379 -4.59 -1.82 7.49
N GLU A 380 -5.55 -2.06 6.59
CA GLU A 380 -6.99 -1.94 6.77
C GLU A 380 -7.66 -3.32 6.89
N LEU A 381 -8.61 -3.45 7.81
CA LEU A 381 -9.52 -4.57 7.95
C LEU A 381 -10.96 -4.12 7.70
N ASN A 382 -11.69 -4.89 6.90
CA ASN A 382 -13.06 -4.56 6.51
C ASN A 382 -14.03 -5.66 6.94
N PHE A 383 -15.20 -5.22 7.40
CA PHE A 383 -16.20 -6.10 7.99
C PHE A 383 -17.59 -5.80 7.42
N SER A 384 -18.44 -6.83 7.40
CA SER A 384 -19.88 -6.74 7.25
C SER A 384 -20.49 -7.00 8.63
N VAL A 385 -21.08 -5.97 9.24
CA VAL A 385 -21.46 -5.96 10.66
C VAL A 385 -22.96 -5.85 10.83
N LEU A 386 -23.56 -6.78 11.58
CA LEU A 386 -24.95 -6.71 12.01
C LEU A 386 -25.16 -5.46 12.86
N LYS A 387 -26.28 -4.76 12.65
CA LYS A 387 -26.55 -3.48 13.32
C LYS A 387 -26.59 -3.61 14.84
N GLU A 388 -27.10 -4.73 15.36
CA GLU A 388 -27.14 -5.06 16.77
C GLU A 388 -25.78 -5.39 17.39
N GLU A 389 -24.78 -5.74 16.60
CA GLU A 389 -23.43 -6.06 17.06
C GLU A 389 -22.43 -4.89 16.90
N LYS A 390 -22.88 -3.75 16.39
CA LYS A 390 -22.06 -2.61 15.97
C LYS A 390 -21.08 -2.15 17.05
N GLU A 391 -21.55 -1.84 18.24
CA GLU A 391 -20.71 -1.32 19.33
C GLU A 391 -19.73 -2.38 19.84
N MET A 392 -20.18 -3.63 19.93
CA MET A 392 -19.35 -4.75 20.38
C MET A 392 -18.23 -5.03 19.36
N VAL A 393 -18.56 -5.12 18.07
CA VAL A 393 -17.58 -5.36 17.00
C VAL A 393 -16.55 -4.24 16.96
N GLN A 394 -16.98 -2.98 17.00
CA GLN A 394 -16.05 -1.85 17.03
C GLN A 394 -15.09 -1.93 18.22
N SER A 395 -15.63 -2.18 19.41
CA SER A 395 -14.80 -2.30 20.61
C SER A 395 -13.76 -3.42 20.50
N ILE A 396 -14.19 -4.61 20.05
CA ILE A 396 -13.29 -5.77 19.88
C ILE A 396 -12.21 -5.47 18.84
N VAL A 397 -12.60 -4.98 17.66
CA VAL A 397 -11.66 -4.75 16.55
C VAL A 397 -10.61 -3.73 16.93
N ILE A 398 -11.01 -2.58 17.47
CA ILE A 398 -10.06 -1.53 17.87
C ILE A 398 -9.16 -2.04 18.99
N GLU A 399 -9.71 -2.69 20.01
CA GLU A 399 -8.93 -3.25 21.13
C GLU A 399 -7.85 -4.23 20.62
N GLU A 400 -8.22 -5.20 19.77
CA GLU A 400 -7.29 -6.22 19.30
C GLU A 400 -6.27 -5.68 18.30
N MET A 401 -6.63 -4.67 17.49
CA MET A 401 -5.68 -3.97 16.65
C MET A 401 -4.66 -3.20 17.49
N GLU A 402 -5.10 -2.40 18.45
CA GLU A 402 -4.22 -1.56 19.27
C GLU A 402 -3.34 -2.39 20.25
N LYS A 403 -3.81 -3.55 20.68
CA LYS A 403 -3.08 -4.47 21.56
C LYS A 403 -2.35 -5.59 20.83
N ALA A 404 -2.34 -5.60 19.49
CA ALA A 404 -1.71 -6.67 18.72
C ALA A 404 -0.23 -6.86 19.04
N TYR A 405 0.49 -5.78 19.32
CA TYR A 405 1.89 -5.81 19.75
C TYR A 405 2.20 -4.63 20.69
N SER A 406 3.01 -4.89 21.73
CA SER A 406 3.44 -3.85 22.67
C SER A 406 4.71 -3.17 22.19
N MET A 407 4.63 -1.88 21.89
CA MET A 407 5.75 -1.03 21.46
C MET A 407 5.99 0.14 22.41
N GLN A 408 7.11 0.84 22.24
CA GLN A 408 7.37 2.12 22.94
C GLN A 408 6.39 3.22 22.53
N VAL A 409 5.82 3.08 21.34
CA VAL A 409 4.78 3.94 20.77
C VAL A 409 3.48 3.15 20.72
N PRO A 410 2.34 3.68 21.22
CA PRO A 410 1.08 2.96 21.15
C PRO A 410 0.68 2.73 19.67
N LEU A 411 0.14 1.55 19.38
CA LEU A 411 -0.62 1.35 18.14
C LEU A 411 -1.92 2.13 18.26
N SER A 412 -2.41 2.63 17.14
CA SER A 412 -3.70 3.33 17.05
C SER A 412 -4.41 2.88 15.79
N ALA A 413 -5.70 2.64 15.89
CA ALA A 413 -6.55 2.28 14.78
C ALA A 413 -7.68 3.30 14.65
N ASP A 414 -7.83 3.86 13.45
CA ASP A 414 -8.97 4.69 13.08
C ASP A 414 -10.06 3.79 12.49
N CYS A 415 -11.32 4.16 12.64
CA CYS A 415 -12.42 3.37 12.10
C CYS A 415 -13.55 4.24 11.55
N GLY A 416 -14.32 3.67 10.63
CA GLY A 416 -15.47 4.30 10.04
C GLY A 416 -16.60 3.32 9.70
N TRP A 417 -17.78 3.88 9.47
CA TRP A 417 -19.00 3.16 9.16
C TRP A 417 -19.66 3.73 7.92
N GLY A 418 -20.30 2.88 7.14
CA GLY A 418 -21.00 3.32 5.94
C GLY A 418 -21.86 2.23 5.32
N ASN A 419 -22.55 2.60 4.23
CA ASN A 419 -23.32 1.65 3.43
C ASN A 419 -22.45 0.92 2.39
N ASN A 420 -21.21 1.35 2.24
CA ASN A 420 -20.23 0.80 1.32
C ASN A 420 -18.81 1.07 1.82
N TRP A 421 -17.82 0.49 1.16
CA TRP A 421 -16.43 0.63 1.54
C TRP A 421 -15.91 2.07 1.49
N LEU A 422 -16.35 2.88 0.52
CA LEU A 422 -15.89 4.27 0.43
C LEU A 422 -16.39 5.12 1.60
N GLU A 423 -17.64 4.94 2.00
CA GLU A 423 -18.21 5.70 3.11
C GLU A 423 -17.59 5.32 4.46
N ALA A 424 -17.17 4.08 4.61
CA ALA A 424 -16.59 3.55 5.83
C ALA A 424 -15.09 3.85 6.00
N HIS A 425 -14.40 4.35 4.94
CA HIS A 425 -12.95 4.57 4.93
C HIS A 425 -12.52 5.99 5.24
#